data_18d3671c9a14c614747ad622d88b85e1
#
_entry.id   18d3671c9a14c614747ad622d88b85e1
#
_cell.length_a   1.000
_cell.length_b   1.000
_cell.length_c   1.000
_cell.angle_alpha   90.00
_cell.angle_beta   90.00
_cell.angle_gamma   90.00
#
_symmetry.space_group_name_H-M   'P 1'
#
loop_
_entity.id
_entity.type
_entity.pdbx_description
1 polymer ?
#
loop_
_entity_poly.entity_id
_entity_poly.type
_entity_poly.pdbx_seq_one_letter_code
_entity_poly.pdbx_strand_id
1 'polypeptide(L)'
;SIKITPVGFQILFKNNIQDYNIKIQKGNEICIKKIAIAFAGPLVNIFIAIIAFFMPENIVAQKETIIYANLMLAIFNLLPIYPLDGGRIVKEIIMIKDGTKLAYEKINNISKVTVIIITIITSIIILKIHNIAILIILTYLWYLNIKNEKEYKVKCRIISAVKGGHVDI
;
A
#
# COMPACT_ATOMS: atom_id res chain seq x y z
N SER A 1 15.07 10.78 -2.43
CA SER A 1 14.97 11.21 -1.03
C SER A 1 14.18 10.17 -0.23
N ILE A 2 14.60 9.95 1.00
CA ILE A 2 13.93 9.04 1.93
C ILE A 2 13.08 9.90 2.86
N LYS A 3 11.79 9.57 3.00
CA LYS A 3 10.90 10.16 4.01
C LYS A 3 10.47 9.08 5.00
N ILE A 4 10.55 9.40 6.29
CA ILE A 4 10.04 8.57 7.37
C ILE A 4 8.57 8.92 7.55
N THR A 5 7.70 7.92 7.52
CA THR A 5 6.27 8.05 7.77
C THR A 5 5.87 7.09 8.89
N PRO A 6 4.74 7.30 9.57
CA PRO A 6 4.25 6.37 10.59
C PRO A 6 4.04 4.92 10.10
N VAL A 7 4.02 4.71 8.79
CA VAL A 7 3.84 3.40 8.14
C VAL A 7 5.17 2.78 7.69
N GLY A 8 6.34 3.46 7.94
CA GLY A 8 7.67 2.98 7.54
C GLY A 8 8.43 3.98 6.66
N PHE A 9 9.49 3.48 6.02
CA PHE A 9 10.34 4.28 5.14
C PHE A 9 9.72 4.41 3.75
N GLN A 10 9.54 5.65 3.27
CA GLN A 10 9.18 5.93 1.89
C GLN A 10 10.42 6.35 1.09
N ILE A 11 10.74 5.59 0.04
CA ILE A 11 11.77 5.97 -0.93
C ILE A 11 11.10 6.77 -2.05
N LEU A 12 11.43 8.08 -2.11
CA LEU A 12 10.96 8.96 -3.18
C LEU A 12 12.00 8.95 -4.30
N PHE A 13 11.66 8.30 -5.41
CA PHE A 13 12.44 8.39 -6.63
C PHE A 13 12.22 9.76 -7.28
N LYS A 14 13.30 10.51 -7.51
CA LYS A 14 13.27 11.75 -8.28
C LYS A 14 13.13 11.37 -9.76
N ASN A 15 11.90 11.37 -10.27
CA ASN A 15 11.70 11.27 -11.72
C ASN A 15 12.14 12.60 -12.35
N ASN A 16 13.19 12.59 -13.14
CA ASN A 16 13.53 13.71 -14.00
C ASN A 16 12.42 13.86 -15.04
N ILE A 17 11.74 15.01 -15.03
CA ILE A 17 10.60 15.33 -15.89
C ILE A 17 11.02 15.45 -17.39
N GLN A 18 12.31 15.42 -17.68
CA GLN A 18 12.84 15.62 -19.03
C GLN A 18 12.67 14.45 -20.01
N ASP A 19 12.18 13.29 -19.56
CA ASP A 19 12.10 12.10 -20.40
C ASP A 19 10.64 11.67 -20.74
N TYR A 20 9.76 12.63 -21.05
CA TYR A 20 8.38 12.32 -21.49
C TYR A 20 8.33 11.53 -22.82
N ASN A 21 9.41 11.46 -23.57
CA ASN A 21 9.55 10.74 -24.84
C ASN A 21 10.07 9.30 -24.73
N ILE A 22 10.20 8.77 -23.51
CA ILE A 22 10.73 7.43 -23.33
C ILE A 22 9.56 6.42 -23.33
N LYS A 23 9.48 5.68 -24.44
CA LYS A 23 8.71 4.44 -24.74
C LYS A 23 7.99 3.82 -23.54
N ILE A 24 6.75 3.43 -23.76
CA ILE A 24 5.87 2.60 -22.92
C ILE A 24 6.62 1.46 -22.17
N GLN A 25 7.65 0.86 -22.78
CA GLN A 25 8.55 -0.12 -22.17
C GLN A 25 9.25 0.36 -20.90
N LYS A 26 9.80 1.58 -20.86
CA LYS A 26 10.44 2.12 -19.63
C LYS A 26 9.42 2.42 -18.52
N GLY A 27 8.20 2.78 -18.88
CA GLY A 27 7.11 2.95 -17.92
C GLY A 27 6.77 1.65 -17.19
N ASN A 28 6.66 0.55 -17.92
CA ASN A 28 6.37 -0.76 -17.37
C ASN A 28 7.52 -1.29 -16.48
N GLU A 29 8.78 -1.07 -16.87
CA GLU A 29 9.93 -1.42 -16.03
C GLU A 29 9.93 -0.68 -14.68
N ILE A 30 9.56 0.60 -14.69
CA ILE A 30 9.45 1.38 -13.45
C ILE A 30 8.33 0.82 -12.56
N CYS A 31 7.18 0.46 -13.12
CA CYS A 31 6.08 -0.15 -12.38
C CYS A 31 6.50 -1.50 -11.77
N ILE A 32 7.19 -2.35 -12.54
CA ILE A 32 7.70 -3.64 -12.04
C ILE A 32 8.69 -3.44 -10.88
N LYS A 33 9.62 -2.49 -10.99
CA LYS A 33 10.54 -2.16 -9.90
C LYS A 33 9.80 -1.69 -8.64
N LYS A 34 8.74 -0.89 -8.79
CA LYS A 34 7.91 -0.45 -7.66
C LYS A 34 7.14 -1.61 -7.02
N ILE A 35 6.65 -2.57 -7.82
CA ILE A 35 6.02 -3.78 -7.32
C ILE A 35 7.01 -4.59 -6.50
N ALA A 36 8.23 -4.82 -7.02
CA ALA A 36 9.27 -5.56 -6.31
C ALA A 36 9.64 -4.91 -4.97
N ILE A 37 9.77 -3.57 -4.94
CA ILE A 37 10.02 -2.82 -3.70
C ILE A 37 8.87 -2.96 -2.70
N ALA A 38 7.63 -2.90 -3.16
CA ALA A 38 6.46 -3.05 -2.30
C ALA A 38 6.33 -4.50 -1.75
N PHE A 39 6.73 -5.51 -2.52
CA PHE A 39 6.78 -6.89 -2.04
C PHE A 39 7.88 -7.13 -1.01
N ALA A 40 8.98 -6.39 -1.05
CA ALA A 40 10.13 -6.60 -0.16
C ALA A 40 9.76 -6.48 1.33
N GLY A 41 8.86 -5.54 1.70
CA GLY A 41 8.39 -5.38 3.09
C GLY A 41 7.73 -6.63 3.65
N PRO A 42 6.62 -7.11 3.07
CA PRO A 42 5.96 -8.34 3.48
C PRO A 42 6.88 -9.58 3.44
N LEU A 43 7.77 -9.70 2.43
CA LEU A 43 8.72 -10.80 2.33
C LEU A 43 9.71 -10.82 3.50
N VAL A 44 10.23 -9.67 3.92
CA VAL A 44 11.12 -9.58 5.09
C VAL A 44 10.41 -10.04 6.35
N ASN A 45 9.16 -9.65 6.57
CA ASN A 45 8.37 -10.09 7.72
C ASN A 45 8.15 -11.61 7.70
N ILE A 46 7.81 -12.18 6.54
CA ILE A 46 7.68 -13.64 6.39
C ILE A 46 9.02 -14.33 6.66
N PHE A 47 10.13 -13.78 6.16
CA PHE A 47 11.46 -14.33 6.38
C PHE A 47 11.86 -14.31 7.86
N ILE A 48 11.57 -13.23 8.59
CA ILE A 48 11.79 -13.16 10.05
C ILE A 48 10.95 -14.21 10.77
N ALA A 49 9.69 -14.41 10.39
CA ALA A 49 8.84 -15.43 10.98
C ALA A 49 9.39 -16.85 10.75
N ILE A 50 9.90 -17.14 9.54
CA ILE A 50 10.54 -18.41 9.22
C ILE A 50 11.82 -18.63 10.04
N ILE A 51 12.69 -17.62 10.15
CA ILE A 51 13.90 -17.72 10.97
C ILE A 51 13.52 -18.00 12.43
N ALA A 52 12.58 -17.23 12.98
CA ALA A 52 12.12 -17.43 14.35
C ALA A 52 11.52 -18.84 14.56
N PHE A 53 10.87 -19.41 13.55
CA PHE A 53 10.33 -20.77 13.64
C PHE A 53 11.40 -21.83 13.81
N PHE A 54 12.53 -21.70 13.15
CA PHE A 54 13.65 -22.66 13.25
C PHE A 54 14.57 -22.41 14.43
N MET A 55 14.49 -21.24 15.11
CA MET A 55 15.29 -20.97 16.29
C MET A 55 14.78 -21.74 17.53
N PRO A 56 15.69 -22.25 18.39
CA PRO A 56 15.29 -22.89 19.63
C PRO A 56 14.76 -21.87 20.66
N GLU A 57 13.81 -22.28 21.50
CA GLU A 57 13.12 -21.41 22.47
C GLU A 57 14.03 -20.79 23.53
N ASN A 58 15.14 -21.45 23.86
CA ASN A 58 16.13 -20.94 24.80
C ASN A 58 16.93 -19.72 24.26
N ILE A 59 16.91 -19.49 22.93
CA ILE A 59 17.59 -18.36 22.31
C ILE A 59 16.61 -17.21 22.08
N VAL A 60 15.37 -17.51 21.70
CA VAL A 60 14.34 -16.50 21.36
C VAL A 60 13.20 -16.61 22.37
N ALA A 61 13.25 -15.77 23.39
CA ALA A 61 12.11 -15.61 24.29
C ALA A 61 10.90 -15.11 23.51
N GLN A 62 9.70 -15.67 23.78
CA GLN A 62 8.45 -15.32 23.11
C GLN A 62 8.45 -15.58 21.58
N LYS A 63 9.07 -16.66 21.14
CA LYS A 63 9.16 -17.10 19.75
C LYS A 63 7.81 -17.02 19.01
N GLU A 64 6.75 -17.55 19.62
CA GLU A 64 5.41 -17.53 19.02
C GLU A 64 4.91 -16.10 18.78
N THR A 65 5.12 -15.20 19.72
CA THR A 65 4.72 -13.79 19.58
C THR A 65 5.44 -13.14 18.39
N ILE A 66 6.72 -13.41 18.19
CA ILE A 66 7.50 -12.89 17.06
C ILE A 66 6.94 -13.42 15.74
N ILE A 67 6.65 -14.72 15.67
CA ILE A 67 6.10 -15.35 14.47
C ILE A 67 4.74 -14.73 14.15
N TYR A 68 3.79 -14.70 15.09
CA TYR A 68 2.46 -14.15 14.88
C TYR A 68 2.49 -12.66 14.52
N ALA A 69 3.31 -11.86 15.20
CA ALA A 69 3.42 -10.44 14.92
C ALA A 69 3.92 -10.17 13.48
N ASN A 70 4.96 -10.89 13.03
CA ASN A 70 5.49 -10.71 11.68
C ASN A 70 4.52 -11.22 10.60
N LEU A 71 3.85 -12.34 10.82
CA LEU A 71 2.83 -12.84 9.89
C LEU A 71 1.64 -11.86 9.79
N MET A 72 1.13 -11.36 10.92
CA MET A 72 0.08 -10.36 10.94
C MET A 72 0.49 -9.07 10.24
N LEU A 73 1.72 -8.61 10.44
CA LEU A 73 2.25 -7.42 9.79
C LEU A 73 2.38 -7.63 8.28
N ALA A 74 2.82 -8.82 7.83
CA ALA A 74 2.88 -9.16 6.41
C ALA A 74 1.48 -9.16 5.77
N ILE A 75 0.50 -9.81 6.41
CA ILE A 75 -0.89 -9.87 5.94
C ILE A 75 -1.49 -8.47 5.88
N PHE A 76 -1.31 -7.66 6.93
CA PHE A 76 -1.81 -6.29 6.99
C PHE A 76 -1.23 -5.42 5.87
N ASN A 77 0.07 -5.51 5.62
CA ASN A 77 0.73 -4.75 4.56
C ASN A 77 0.32 -5.20 3.15
N LEU A 78 -0.12 -6.45 2.97
CA LEU A 78 -0.62 -6.97 1.70
C LEU A 78 -2.10 -6.63 1.42
N LEU A 79 -2.80 -5.97 2.35
CA LEU A 79 -4.16 -5.50 2.08
C LEU A 79 -4.18 -4.55 0.88
N PRO A 80 -5.17 -4.68 -0.03
CA PRO A 80 -5.29 -3.84 -1.22
C PRO A 80 -5.83 -2.44 -0.89
N ILE A 81 -5.22 -1.80 0.11
CA ILE A 81 -5.54 -0.46 0.60
C ILE A 81 -4.34 0.44 0.34
N TYR A 82 -4.48 1.43 -0.54
CA TYR A 82 -3.41 2.42 -0.72
C TYR A 82 -3.36 3.35 0.52
N PRO A 83 -2.19 3.68 1.10
CA PRO A 83 -0.83 3.49 0.57
C PRO A 83 -0.08 2.25 1.09
N LEU A 84 -0.75 1.22 1.64
CA LEU A 84 -0.12 -0.03 2.04
C LEU A 84 0.55 -0.73 0.84
N ASP A 85 1.46 -1.67 1.11
CA ASP A 85 2.23 -2.32 0.06
C ASP A 85 1.34 -3.08 -0.93
N GLY A 86 0.31 -3.80 -0.45
CA GLY A 86 -0.69 -4.46 -1.29
C GLY A 86 -1.44 -3.49 -2.19
N GLY A 87 -1.85 -2.33 -1.67
CA GLY A 87 -2.48 -1.29 -2.46
C GLY A 87 -1.54 -0.69 -3.52
N ARG A 88 -0.24 -0.56 -3.22
CA ARG A 88 0.76 -0.13 -4.20
C ARG A 88 0.94 -1.14 -5.30
N ILE A 89 1.05 -2.43 -4.96
CA ILE A 89 1.16 -3.52 -5.92
C ILE A 89 -0.02 -3.51 -6.89
N VAL A 90 -1.24 -3.49 -6.35
CA VAL A 90 -2.48 -3.46 -7.16
C VAL A 90 -2.52 -2.24 -8.06
N LYS A 91 -2.15 -1.06 -7.54
CA LYS A 91 -2.11 0.18 -8.33
C LYS A 91 -1.13 0.08 -9.50
N GLU A 92 0.08 -0.38 -9.28
CA GLU A 92 1.10 -0.49 -10.34
C GLU A 92 0.70 -1.55 -11.39
N ILE A 93 0.06 -2.66 -10.98
CA ILE A 93 -0.48 -3.67 -11.92
C ILE A 93 -1.57 -3.04 -12.81
N ILE A 94 -2.49 -2.29 -12.23
CA ILE A 94 -3.54 -1.59 -13.00
C ILE A 94 -2.90 -0.53 -13.90
N MET A 95 -1.86 0.16 -13.44
CA MET A 95 -1.17 1.18 -14.22
C MET A 95 -0.51 0.61 -15.48
N ILE A 96 0.04 -0.61 -15.41
CA ILE A 96 0.60 -1.33 -16.56
C ILE A 96 -0.50 -1.68 -17.58
N LYS A 97 -1.70 -2.09 -17.09
CA LYS A 97 -2.80 -2.56 -17.97
C LYS A 97 -3.64 -1.42 -18.52
N ASP A 98 -4.07 -0.51 -17.67
CA ASP A 98 -5.14 0.45 -17.95
C ASP A 98 -4.65 1.91 -17.97
N GLY A 99 -3.38 2.14 -17.66
CA GLY A 99 -2.77 3.46 -17.61
C GLY A 99 -3.02 4.22 -16.30
N THR A 100 -2.36 5.35 -16.18
CA THR A 100 -2.21 6.10 -14.90
C THR A 100 -3.55 6.59 -14.33
N LYS A 101 -4.44 7.15 -15.15
CA LYS A 101 -5.70 7.73 -14.67
C LYS A 101 -6.60 6.67 -14.06
N LEU A 102 -6.82 5.57 -14.81
CA LEU A 102 -7.66 4.45 -14.37
C LEU A 102 -7.07 3.72 -13.18
N ALA A 103 -5.73 3.65 -13.08
CA ALA A 103 -5.07 3.04 -11.92
C ALA A 103 -5.40 3.77 -10.61
N TYR A 104 -5.37 5.10 -10.61
CA TYR A 104 -5.73 5.87 -9.42
C TYR A 104 -7.21 5.76 -9.06
N GLU A 105 -8.10 5.74 -10.06
CA GLU A 105 -9.54 5.60 -9.86
C GLU A 105 -9.89 4.22 -9.29
N LYS A 106 -9.41 3.15 -9.94
CA LYS A 106 -9.68 1.78 -9.53
C LYS A 106 -9.12 1.48 -8.14
N ILE A 107 -7.87 1.88 -7.86
CA ILE A 107 -7.29 1.62 -6.52
C ILE A 107 -8.01 2.37 -5.42
N ASN A 108 -8.50 3.59 -5.67
CA ASN A 108 -9.30 4.33 -4.70
C ASN A 108 -10.60 3.58 -4.37
N ASN A 109 -11.29 3.05 -5.38
CA ASN A 109 -12.52 2.28 -5.18
C ASN A 109 -12.25 0.94 -4.49
N ILE A 110 -11.20 0.21 -4.89
CA ILE A 110 -10.78 -1.04 -4.24
C ILE A 110 -10.45 -0.79 -2.77
N SER A 111 -9.68 0.25 -2.46
CA SER A 111 -9.34 0.60 -1.08
C SER A 111 -10.57 0.90 -0.23
N LYS A 112 -11.55 1.66 -0.77
CA LYS A 112 -12.81 1.95 -0.06
C LYS A 112 -13.60 0.68 0.25
N VAL A 113 -13.79 -0.18 -0.75
CA VAL A 113 -14.52 -1.44 -0.58
C VAL A 113 -13.82 -2.33 0.44
N THR A 114 -12.49 -2.45 0.37
CA THR A 114 -11.71 -3.25 1.31
C THR A 114 -11.84 -2.73 2.75
N VAL A 115 -11.77 -1.41 2.97
CA VAL A 115 -11.93 -0.81 4.31
C VAL A 115 -13.34 -1.07 4.85
N ILE A 116 -14.38 -0.98 4.02
CA ILE A 116 -15.76 -1.29 4.42
C ILE A 116 -15.89 -2.76 4.84
N ILE A 117 -15.37 -3.68 4.04
CA ILE A 117 -15.39 -5.12 4.35
C ILE A 117 -14.68 -5.40 5.68
N ILE A 118 -13.48 -4.84 5.88
CA ILE A 118 -12.74 -4.99 7.13
C ILE A 118 -13.53 -4.40 8.30
N THR A 119 -14.20 -3.26 8.12
CA THR A 119 -15.03 -2.64 9.16
C THR A 119 -16.16 -3.58 9.58
N ILE A 120 -16.85 -4.22 8.65
CA ILE A 120 -17.93 -5.17 8.95
C ILE A 120 -17.38 -6.36 9.73
N ILE A 121 -16.29 -6.97 9.25
CA ILE A 121 -15.65 -8.12 9.91
C ILE A 121 -15.19 -7.77 11.32
N THR A 122 -14.49 -6.65 11.49
CA THR A 122 -13.97 -6.22 12.79
C THR A 122 -15.08 -5.83 13.75
N SER A 123 -16.21 -5.29 13.28
CA SER A 123 -17.38 -5.00 14.13
C SER A 123 -17.93 -6.25 14.81
N ILE A 124 -17.98 -7.37 14.08
CA ILE A 124 -18.42 -8.65 14.63
C ILE A 124 -17.39 -9.19 15.66
N ILE A 125 -16.10 -9.03 15.36
CA ILE A 125 -15.02 -9.51 16.23
C ILE A 125 -14.94 -8.71 17.54
N ILE A 126 -15.13 -7.39 17.48
CA ILE A 126 -15.10 -6.51 18.66
C ILE A 126 -16.17 -6.91 19.69
N LEU A 127 -17.35 -7.32 19.23
CA LEU A 127 -18.43 -7.77 20.14
C LEU A 127 -18.02 -9.00 20.98
N LYS A 128 -17.05 -9.80 20.50
CA LYS A 128 -16.56 -10.99 21.23
C LYS A 128 -15.29 -10.73 22.04
N ILE A 129 -14.35 -9.95 21.51
CA ILE A 129 -12.98 -9.88 22.06
C ILE A 129 -12.77 -8.62 22.92
N HIS A 130 -13.60 -7.58 22.81
CA HIS A 130 -13.52 -6.30 23.55
C HIS A 130 -12.11 -5.65 23.54
N ASN A 131 -11.37 -5.77 22.41
CA ASN A 131 -9.99 -5.30 22.31
C ASN A 131 -9.93 -3.91 21.64
N ILE A 132 -9.50 -2.90 22.41
CA ILE A 132 -9.37 -1.50 21.95
C ILE A 132 -8.37 -1.35 20.80
N ALA A 133 -7.34 -2.21 20.71
CA ALA A 133 -6.34 -2.13 19.65
C ALA A 133 -6.97 -2.28 18.24
N ILE A 134 -8.03 -3.07 18.11
CA ILE A 134 -8.77 -3.26 16.86
C ILE A 134 -9.40 -1.94 16.40
N LEU A 135 -9.95 -1.16 17.33
CA LEU A 135 -10.53 0.16 17.03
C LEU A 135 -9.47 1.16 16.55
N ILE A 136 -8.29 1.14 17.16
CA ILE A 136 -7.18 2.02 16.73
C ILE A 136 -6.76 1.70 15.31
N ILE A 137 -6.59 0.41 14.99
CA ILE A 137 -6.24 -0.05 13.64
C ILE A 137 -7.33 0.36 12.63
N LEU A 138 -8.60 0.16 12.98
CA LEU A 138 -9.72 0.52 12.11
C LEU A 138 -9.76 2.02 11.83
N THR A 139 -9.63 2.85 12.86
CA THR A 139 -9.60 4.31 12.75
C THR A 139 -8.43 4.74 11.84
N TYR A 140 -7.27 4.09 11.98
CA TYR A 140 -6.11 4.35 11.14
C TYR A 140 -6.38 4.00 9.66
N LEU A 141 -7.03 2.87 9.36
CA LEU A 141 -7.40 2.49 7.99
C LEU A 141 -8.38 3.50 7.37
N TRP A 142 -9.37 3.97 8.12
CA TRP A 142 -10.27 5.04 7.68
C TRP A 142 -9.54 6.35 7.40
N TYR A 143 -8.62 6.74 8.28
CA TYR A 143 -7.77 7.92 8.05
C TYR A 143 -6.96 7.80 6.75
N LEU A 144 -6.33 6.64 6.50
CA LEU A 144 -5.60 6.39 5.26
C LEU A 144 -6.50 6.50 4.04
N ASN A 145 -7.70 5.94 4.10
CA ASN A 145 -8.66 5.98 3.00
C ASN A 145 -9.10 7.41 2.67
N ILE A 146 -9.44 8.22 3.68
CA ILE A 146 -9.82 9.63 3.50
C ILE A 146 -8.66 10.45 2.92
N LYS A 147 -7.45 10.25 3.43
CA LYS A 147 -6.23 10.91 2.93
C LYS A 147 -5.99 10.57 1.46
N ASN A 148 -6.11 9.29 1.10
CA ASN A 148 -5.94 8.82 -0.27
C ASN A 148 -6.98 9.42 -1.21
N GLU A 149 -8.22 9.54 -0.79
CA GLU A 149 -9.28 10.18 -1.60
C GLU A 149 -8.97 11.64 -1.91
N LYS A 150 -8.45 12.40 -0.93
CA LYS A 150 -8.02 13.79 -1.13
C LYS A 150 -6.88 13.87 -2.16
N GLU A 151 -5.86 13.02 -2.01
CA GLU A 151 -4.73 12.97 -2.95
C GLU A 151 -5.19 12.58 -4.37
N TYR A 152 -6.13 11.65 -4.49
CA TYR A 152 -6.73 11.25 -5.76
C TYR A 152 -7.42 12.44 -6.45
N LYS A 153 -8.28 13.18 -5.73
CA LYS A 153 -8.98 14.34 -6.28
C LYS A 153 -8.01 15.42 -6.79
N VAL A 154 -6.92 15.67 -6.05
CA VAL A 154 -5.88 16.63 -6.48
C VAL A 154 -5.18 16.14 -7.75
N LYS A 155 -4.78 14.86 -7.81
CA LYS A 155 -4.12 14.29 -8.99
C LYS A 155 -5.02 14.30 -10.23
N CYS A 156 -6.32 14.01 -10.06
CA CYS A 156 -7.28 14.09 -11.17
C CYS A 156 -7.42 15.51 -11.72
N ARG A 157 -7.44 16.53 -10.85
CA ARG A 157 -7.48 17.94 -11.29
C ARG A 157 -6.22 18.33 -12.06
N ILE A 158 -5.03 17.91 -11.59
CA ILE A 158 -3.76 18.17 -12.30
C ILE A 158 -3.77 17.51 -13.67
N ILE A 159 -4.18 16.24 -13.77
CA ILE A 159 -4.24 15.51 -15.04
C ILE A 159 -5.23 16.16 -16.01
N SER A 160 -6.38 16.64 -15.53
CA SER A 160 -7.36 17.34 -16.37
C SER A 160 -6.85 18.70 -16.84
N ALA A 161 -6.19 19.46 -15.96
CA ALA A 161 -5.61 20.75 -16.32
C ALA A 161 -4.49 20.63 -17.39
N VAL A 162 -3.62 19.61 -17.25
CA VAL A 162 -2.56 19.33 -18.24
C VAL A 162 -3.14 18.91 -19.59
N LYS A 163 -4.27 18.18 -19.62
CA LYS A 163 -4.94 17.82 -20.88
C LYS A 163 -5.73 18.97 -21.49
N GLY A 164 -6.29 19.87 -20.68
CA GLY A 164 -7.02 21.06 -21.15
C GLY A 164 -6.11 22.18 -21.67
N GLY A 165 -4.86 22.24 -21.21
CA GLY A 165 -3.87 23.22 -21.69
C GLY A 165 -3.23 22.90 -23.06
N HIS A 166 -3.65 21.83 -23.74
CA HIS A 166 -3.16 21.45 -25.07
C HIS A 166 -4.18 21.70 -26.20
N VAL A 167 -5.24 22.49 -25.95
CA VAL A 167 -6.30 22.75 -26.96
C VAL A 167 -6.29 24.21 -27.47
N ASP A 168 -5.44 25.07 -26.94
CA ASP A 168 -5.32 26.47 -27.44
C ASP A 168 -3.86 26.78 -27.86
N ILE A 169 -3.47 26.27 -29.06
CA ILE A 169 -2.53 26.90 -30.00
C ILE A 169 -2.84 26.45 -31.41
#